data_25d9d20418d06a4c873b0766df821259
#
_entry.id   25d9d20418d06a4c873b0766df821259
#
_cell.length_a   1.000
_cell.length_b   1.000
_cell.length_c   1.000
_cell.angle_alpha   90.00
_cell.angle_beta   90.00
_cell.angle_gamma   90.00
#
_symmetry.space_group_name_H-M   'P 1'
#
loop_
_entity.id
_entity.type
_entity.pdbx_description
1 polymer ?
#
loop_
_entity_poly.entity_id
_entity_poly.type
_entity_poly.pdbx_seq_one_letter_code
_entity_poly.pdbx_strand_id
1 'polypeptide(L)'
;MPFVEAILKHRSLSIVGLDKNTGKTVCLNYLLRRLAQEGVAVGVTSIGVDGEQVDSVFATAKPEITLYKGTRFITSERHYLMRQVVSKLVSVDSRRTSLGPLVTAEVLIRGKALLSGAATTGILRQQIQQLDNMGCRITIVDGALSRLSLASPTITDAMILATGAAVSANLKQLIAKTRHQYNLIQLDEVQEKTRANLSTIESGLWALDDDSQPHDLGIASVFLIDRSEQDILRFGRTLFASGAVSDRLLKILNTKGEGITLIARDFTKLFITPEVYNDFLRHNNRLLVLKKSRLIAITLNPTSPQGYLLDSKSACSALSDALGTPVYDVMKINQ
;
A
#
# COMPACT_ATOMS: atom_id res chain seq x y z
N MET A 1 11.08 -18.91 -8.72
CA MET A 1 10.13 -17.86 -9.20
C MET A 1 10.48 -16.55 -8.54
N PRO A 2 10.61 -15.44 -9.26
CA PRO A 2 11.40 -14.32 -8.77
C PRO A 2 10.99 -13.76 -7.40
N PHE A 3 9.78 -13.74 -6.93
CA PHE A 3 9.39 -13.18 -5.62
C PHE A 3 8.32 -13.97 -4.88
N VAL A 4 7.87 -15.09 -5.42
CA VAL A 4 6.79 -15.90 -4.80
C VAL A 4 7.23 -16.51 -3.48
N GLU A 5 8.47 -17.02 -3.39
CA GLU A 5 9.03 -17.55 -2.14
C GLU A 5 9.18 -16.47 -1.06
N ALA A 6 9.54 -15.24 -1.46
CA ALA A 6 9.63 -14.12 -0.53
C ALA A 6 8.25 -13.74 0.04
N ILE A 7 7.20 -13.82 -0.77
CA ILE A 7 5.82 -13.59 -0.33
C ILE A 7 5.41 -14.60 0.75
N LEU A 8 5.78 -15.86 0.59
CA LEU A 8 5.41 -16.93 1.52
C LEU A 8 6.09 -16.82 2.91
N LYS A 9 7.02 -15.90 3.09
CA LYS A 9 7.57 -15.56 4.41
C LYS A 9 6.62 -14.69 5.25
N HIS A 10 5.52 -14.21 4.65
CA HIS A 10 4.55 -13.30 5.26
C HIS A 10 3.16 -13.95 5.34
N ARG A 11 2.29 -13.42 6.22
CA ARG A 11 0.90 -13.88 6.37
C ARG A 11 -0.08 -13.05 5.55
N SER A 12 0.28 -11.80 5.28
CA SER A 12 -0.57 -10.89 4.51
C SER A 12 0.25 -10.05 3.53
N LEU A 13 -0.34 -9.80 2.37
CA LEU A 13 0.28 -9.06 1.26
C LEU A 13 -0.72 -8.07 0.67
N SER A 14 -0.33 -6.81 0.52
CA SER A 14 -1.09 -5.84 -0.28
C SER A 14 -0.47 -5.63 -1.66
N ILE A 15 -1.31 -5.44 -2.67
CA ILE A 15 -0.87 -5.00 -4.00
C ILE A 15 -1.35 -3.57 -4.19
N VAL A 16 -0.43 -2.63 -4.21
CA VAL A 16 -0.72 -1.21 -4.34
C VAL A 16 -0.13 -0.65 -5.64
N GLY A 17 -0.80 0.31 -6.23
CA GLY A 17 -0.35 0.94 -7.47
C GLY A 17 -0.03 2.41 -7.28
N LEU A 18 0.93 2.92 -8.05
CA LEU A 18 1.22 4.35 -8.09
C LEU A 18 0.09 5.15 -8.72
N ASP A 19 -0.70 4.50 -9.58
CA ASP A 19 -1.87 5.12 -10.23
C ASP A 19 -2.91 4.05 -10.60
N LYS A 20 -4.03 4.49 -11.22
CA LYS A 20 -5.00 3.61 -11.89
C LYS A 20 -4.31 2.86 -13.03
N ASN A 21 -4.79 1.65 -13.31
CA ASN A 21 -4.34 0.85 -14.44
C ASN A 21 -2.82 0.52 -14.45
N THR A 22 -2.15 0.61 -13.30
CA THR A 22 -0.73 0.20 -13.15
C THR A 22 -0.52 -1.32 -13.10
N GLY A 23 -1.57 -2.11 -13.36
CA GLY A 23 -1.46 -3.58 -13.46
C GLY A 23 -1.63 -4.34 -12.14
N LYS A 24 -2.22 -3.73 -11.10
CA LYS A 24 -2.49 -4.42 -9.81
C LYS A 24 -3.21 -5.75 -10.00
N THR A 25 -4.33 -5.76 -10.76
CA THR A 25 -5.13 -6.97 -10.98
C THR A 25 -4.37 -8.00 -11.85
N VAL A 26 -3.52 -7.55 -12.75
CA VAL A 26 -2.64 -8.44 -13.54
C VAL A 26 -1.64 -9.13 -12.60
N CYS A 27 -1.02 -8.38 -11.71
CA CYS A 27 -0.13 -8.90 -10.68
C CYS A 27 -0.87 -9.87 -9.74
N LEU A 28 -2.07 -9.53 -9.29
CA LEU A 28 -2.91 -10.41 -8.45
C LEU A 28 -3.22 -11.74 -9.17
N ASN A 29 -3.66 -11.68 -10.41
CA ASN A 29 -3.96 -12.89 -11.20
C ASN A 29 -2.71 -13.76 -11.42
N TYR A 30 -1.54 -13.12 -11.65
CA TYR A 30 -0.27 -13.83 -11.72
C TYR A 30 0.03 -14.58 -10.41
N LEU A 31 -0.09 -13.91 -9.27
CA LEU A 31 0.17 -14.52 -7.95
C LEU A 31 -0.80 -15.67 -7.65
N LEU A 32 -2.10 -15.45 -7.86
CA LEU A 32 -3.12 -16.47 -7.59
C LEU A 32 -2.89 -17.73 -8.42
N ARG A 33 -2.51 -17.56 -9.70
CA ARG A 33 -2.15 -18.69 -10.57
C ARG A 33 -0.93 -19.45 -10.03
N ARG A 34 0.11 -18.73 -9.63
CA ARG A 34 1.36 -19.35 -9.14
C ARG A 34 1.16 -20.06 -7.82
N LEU A 35 0.53 -19.41 -6.87
CA LEU A 35 0.26 -20.02 -5.56
C LEU A 35 -0.66 -21.24 -5.67
N ALA A 36 -1.64 -21.21 -6.59
CA ALA A 36 -2.48 -22.36 -6.86
C ALA A 36 -1.70 -23.54 -7.48
N GLN A 37 -0.73 -23.26 -8.36
CA GLN A 37 0.16 -24.30 -8.93
C GLN A 37 1.05 -24.96 -7.87
N GLU A 38 1.42 -24.23 -6.82
CA GLU A 38 2.19 -24.74 -5.68
C GLU A 38 1.32 -25.34 -4.58
N GLY A 39 0.00 -25.40 -4.77
CA GLY A 39 -0.94 -25.95 -3.78
C GLY A 39 -1.07 -25.12 -2.50
N VAL A 40 -0.70 -23.85 -2.55
CA VAL A 40 -0.76 -22.95 -1.39
C VAL A 40 -2.20 -22.53 -1.10
N ALA A 41 -2.63 -22.66 0.16
CA ALA A 41 -3.92 -22.16 0.62
C ALA A 41 -3.90 -20.64 0.70
N VAL A 42 -4.68 -19.96 -0.15
CA VAL A 42 -4.70 -18.50 -0.32
C VAL A 42 -6.03 -17.91 0.12
N GLY A 43 -5.98 -16.86 0.92
CA GLY A 43 -7.08 -15.95 1.18
C GLY A 43 -7.01 -14.74 0.27
N VAL A 44 -8.14 -14.26 -0.22
CA VAL A 44 -8.20 -13.03 -1.04
C VAL A 44 -9.33 -12.14 -0.55
N THR A 45 -9.04 -10.86 -0.39
CA THR A 45 -10.05 -9.85 -0.09
C THR A 45 -9.68 -8.52 -0.75
N SER A 46 -10.54 -7.53 -0.61
CA SER A 46 -10.30 -6.18 -1.10
C SER A 46 -10.62 -5.17 -0.01
N ILE A 47 -10.25 -3.92 -0.20
CA ILE A 47 -10.75 -2.81 0.61
C ILE A 47 -11.54 -1.84 -0.24
N GLY A 48 -12.69 -1.38 0.30
CA GLY A 48 -13.56 -0.43 -0.36
C GLY A 48 -14.63 -1.10 -1.21
N VAL A 49 -15.58 -0.29 -1.61
CA VAL A 49 -16.83 -0.70 -2.23
C VAL A 49 -16.88 -0.17 -3.66
N ASP A 50 -15.83 -0.40 -4.44
CA ASP A 50 -15.85 -0.08 -5.86
C ASP A 50 -16.76 -1.07 -6.58
N GLY A 51 -18.07 -0.80 -6.55
CA GLY A 51 -19.10 -1.64 -7.19
C GLY A 51 -19.24 -1.44 -8.69
N GLU A 52 -18.36 -0.69 -9.32
CA GLU A 52 -18.47 -0.41 -10.74
C GLU A 52 -17.75 -1.48 -11.58
N GLN A 53 -18.50 -2.10 -12.48
CA GLN A 53 -17.95 -3.04 -13.49
C GLN A 53 -17.08 -2.33 -14.54
N VAL A 54 -17.26 -1.02 -14.67
CA VAL A 54 -16.55 -0.15 -15.61
C VAL A 54 -15.87 0.94 -14.80
N ASP A 55 -14.60 1.23 -15.12
CA ASP A 55 -13.93 2.40 -14.56
C ASP A 55 -14.64 3.66 -15.07
N SER A 56 -15.32 4.39 -14.15
CA SER A 56 -16.11 5.58 -14.47
C SER A 56 -15.28 6.70 -15.12
N VAL A 57 -13.96 6.67 -14.97
CA VAL A 57 -13.05 7.69 -15.52
C VAL A 57 -12.61 7.35 -16.94
N PHE A 58 -12.39 6.06 -17.26
CA PHE A 58 -11.83 5.64 -18.57
C PHE A 58 -12.75 4.73 -19.37
N ALA A 59 -13.98 4.44 -18.91
CA ALA A 59 -14.91 3.51 -19.54
C ALA A 59 -14.31 2.13 -19.89
N THR A 60 -13.25 1.72 -19.21
CA THR A 60 -12.59 0.43 -19.43
C THR A 60 -13.16 -0.63 -18.49
N ALA A 61 -13.40 -1.83 -19.02
CA ALA A 61 -13.82 -2.97 -18.21
C ALA A 61 -12.75 -3.27 -17.14
N LYS A 62 -13.17 -3.38 -15.87
CA LYS A 62 -12.25 -3.85 -14.81
C LYS A 62 -11.80 -5.27 -15.12
N PRO A 63 -10.48 -5.58 -15.07
CA PRO A 63 -10.03 -6.94 -15.25
C PRO A 63 -10.59 -7.80 -14.11
N GLU A 64 -11.24 -8.90 -14.51
CA GLU A 64 -11.81 -9.86 -13.57
C GLU A 64 -10.70 -10.64 -12.86
N ILE A 65 -10.93 -10.96 -11.59
CA ILE A 65 -10.01 -11.76 -10.80
C ILE A 65 -10.34 -13.23 -11.00
N THR A 66 -9.34 -14.00 -11.43
CA THR A 66 -9.46 -15.45 -11.59
C THR A 66 -9.10 -16.13 -10.26
N LEU A 67 -10.06 -16.84 -9.69
CA LEU A 67 -9.91 -17.62 -8.45
C LEU A 67 -9.77 -19.09 -8.78
N TYR A 68 -8.94 -19.80 -8.01
CA TYR A 68 -8.59 -21.20 -8.20
C TYR A 68 -9.17 -22.06 -7.09
N LYS A 69 -9.36 -23.38 -7.34
CA LYS A 69 -9.87 -24.33 -6.34
C LYS A 69 -9.10 -24.20 -5.03
N GLY A 70 -9.83 -24.18 -3.91
CA GLY A 70 -9.28 -24.03 -2.55
C GLY A 70 -8.98 -22.59 -2.13
N THR A 71 -9.03 -21.62 -3.04
CA THR A 71 -8.92 -20.20 -2.66
C THR A 71 -10.12 -19.80 -1.81
N ARG A 72 -9.87 -19.16 -0.66
CA ARG A 72 -10.92 -18.54 0.16
C ARG A 72 -10.96 -17.05 -0.17
N PHE A 73 -12.16 -16.54 -0.38
CA PHE A 73 -12.30 -15.11 -0.72
C PHE A 73 -13.41 -14.46 0.08
N ILE A 74 -13.23 -13.17 0.35
CA ILE A 74 -14.23 -12.33 0.99
C ILE A 74 -14.64 -11.25 0.00
N THR A 75 -15.95 -11.13 -0.23
CA THR A 75 -16.54 -10.09 -1.09
C THR A 75 -17.90 -9.67 -0.54
N SER A 76 -18.52 -8.60 -1.09
CA SER A 76 -19.89 -8.24 -0.74
C SER A 76 -20.90 -9.23 -1.31
N GLU A 77 -22.07 -9.35 -0.67
CA GLU A 77 -23.17 -10.20 -1.13
C GLU A 77 -23.52 -9.95 -2.59
N ARG A 78 -23.62 -8.68 -3.00
CA ARG A 78 -23.91 -8.31 -4.39
C ARG A 78 -22.90 -8.92 -5.37
N HIS A 79 -21.59 -8.79 -5.12
CA HIS A 79 -20.56 -9.37 -5.97
C HIS A 79 -20.51 -10.89 -5.85
N TYR A 80 -20.83 -11.44 -4.68
CA TYR A 80 -20.96 -12.89 -4.52
C TYR A 80 -22.07 -13.47 -5.41
N LEU A 81 -23.20 -12.81 -5.51
CA LEU A 81 -24.33 -13.24 -6.37
C LEU A 81 -23.99 -13.12 -7.87
N MET A 82 -23.15 -12.18 -8.26
CA MET A 82 -22.71 -11.95 -9.65
C MET A 82 -21.50 -12.80 -10.06
N ARG A 83 -20.95 -13.62 -9.18
CA ARG A 83 -19.74 -14.38 -9.43
C ARG A 83 -19.92 -15.43 -10.56
N GLN A 84 -18.86 -15.63 -11.33
CA GLN A 84 -18.72 -16.67 -12.34
C GLN A 84 -17.77 -17.78 -11.89
N VAL A 85 -17.81 -18.09 -10.59
CA VAL A 85 -17.00 -19.13 -9.94
C VAL A 85 -17.91 -20.01 -9.11
N VAL A 86 -17.71 -21.34 -9.19
CA VAL A 86 -18.41 -22.26 -8.32
C VAL A 86 -17.74 -22.27 -6.95
N SER A 87 -18.49 -21.93 -5.93
CA SER A 87 -17.96 -21.77 -4.58
C SER A 87 -18.95 -22.23 -3.51
N LYS A 88 -18.42 -22.70 -2.40
CA LYS A 88 -19.17 -23.03 -1.19
C LYS A 88 -19.21 -21.79 -0.29
N LEU A 89 -20.41 -21.39 0.12
CA LEU A 89 -20.58 -20.37 1.17
C LEU A 89 -20.04 -20.89 2.49
N VAL A 90 -19.22 -20.12 3.15
CA VAL A 90 -18.62 -20.47 4.45
C VAL A 90 -19.26 -19.66 5.57
N SER A 91 -19.35 -18.33 5.42
CA SER A 91 -19.98 -17.46 6.41
C SER A 91 -20.47 -16.17 5.78
N VAL A 92 -21.41 -15.51 6.46
CA VAL A 92 -21.89 -14.18 6.14
C VAL A 92 -21.68 -13.30 7.38
N ASP A 93 -21.04 -12.14 7.18
CA ASP A 93 -20.80 -11.18 8.26
C ASP A 93 -22.11 -10.41 8.56
N SER A 94 -22.38 -10.16 9.83
CA SER A 94 -23.52 -9.36 10.26
C SER A 94 -23.36 -7.87 9.89
N ARG A 95 -22.15 -7.41 9.69
CA ARG A 95 -21.82 -6.04 9.28
C ARG A 95 -22.16 -5.82 7.83
N ARG A 96 -22.81 -4.69 7.53
CA ARG A 96 -23.24 -4.34 6.18
C ARG A 96 -22.31 -3.30 5.55
N THR A 97 -22.03 -3.47 4.28
CA THR A 97 -21.46 -2.44 3.40
C THR A 97 -22.58 -1.83 2.54
N SER A 98 -22.27 -0.82 1.74
CA SER A 98 -23.22 -0.27 0.74
C SER A 98 -23.64 -1.30 -0.32
N LEU A 99 -22.90 -2.42 -0.46
CA LEU A 99 -23.19 -3.52 -1.38
C LEU A 99 -23.69 -4.80 -0.65
N GLY A 100 -24.27 -4.64 0.52
CA GLY A 100 -24.74 -5.74 1.37
C GLY A 100 -23.69 -6.25 2.37
N PRO A 101 -24.00 -7.34 3.10
CA PRO A 101 -23.09 -7.96 4.03
C PRO A 101 -21.84 -8.52 3.31
N LEU A 102 -20.78 -8.77 4.07
CA LEU A 102 -19.58 -9.42 3.55
C LEU A 102 -19.74 -10.94 3.63
N VAL A 103 -19.42 -11.59 2.54
CA VAL A 103 -19.56 -13.04 2.36
C VAL A 103 -18.19 -13.66 2.24
N THR A 104 -17.93 -14.69 3.04
CA THR A 104 -16.74 -15.55 2.93
C THR A 104 -17.11 -16.84 2.21
N ALA A 105 -16.38 -17.20 1.17
CA ALA A 105 -16.61 -18.40 0.38
C ALA A 105 -15.31 -19.11 0.01
N GLU A 106 -15.40 -20.40 -0.27
CA GLU A 106 -14.31 -21.25 -0.76
C GLU A 106 -14.59 -21.70 -2.19
N VAL A 107 -13.61 -21.56 -3.07
CA VAL A 107 -13.71 -21.92 -4.49
C VAL A 107 -13.65 -23.44 -4.64
N LEU A 108 -14.64 -24.02 -5.30
CA LEU A 108 -14.72 -25.42 -5.66
C LEU A 108 -14.22 -25.68 -7.09
N ILE A 109 -14.60 -24.82 -8.03
CA ILE A 109 -14.18 -24.88 -9.43
C ILE A 109 -13.68 -23.51 -9.83
N ARG A 110 -12.53 -23.47 -10.51
CA ARG A 110 -11.92 -22.24 -11.04
C ARG A 110 -12.95 -21.38 -11.79
N GLY A 111 -12.90 -20.09 -11.55
CA GLY A 111 -13.77 -19.14 -12.22
C GLY A 111 -13.37 -17.70 -11.90
N LYS A 112 -14.24 -16.77 -12.26
CA LYS A 112 -14.00 -15.32 -12.13
C LYS A 112 -14.91 -14.72 -11.07
N ALA A 113 -14.41 -13.73 -10.34
CA ALA A 113 -15.20 -12.96 -9.39
C ALA A 113 -14.75 -11.50 -9.34
N LEU A 114 -15.68 -10.63 -8.94
CA LEU A 114 -15.37 -9.27 -8.51
C LEU A 114 -15.18 -9.28 -7.00
N LEU A 115 -14.18 -8.56 -6.53
CA LEU A 115 -13.93 -8.41 -5.11
C LEU A 115 -14.28 -6.99 -4.67
N SER A 116 -15.03 -6.92 -3.59
CA SER A 116 -15.26 -5.72 -2.79
C SER A 116 -15.10 -6.12 -1.33
N GLY A 117 -14.57 -5.25 -0.52
CA GLY A 117 -14.18 -5.65 0.83
C GLY A 117 -14.59 -4.66 1.89
N ALA A 118 -13.82 -4.68 2.95
CA ALA A 118 -14.03 -3.88 4.13
C ALA A 118 -14.11 -2.38 3.85
N ALA A 119 -15.02 -1.69 4.51
CA ALA A 119 -15.11 -0.23 4.43
C ALA A 119 -13.99 0.47 5.25
N THR A 120 -13.42 -0.21 6.24
CA THR A 120 -12.40 0.32 7.13
C THR A 120 -11.23 -0.63 7.30
N THR A 121 -10.06 -0.07 7.65
CA THR A 121 -8.85 -0.86 7.91
C THR A 121 -8.98 -1.80 9.12
N GLY A 122 -9.79 -1.42 10.12
CA GLY A 122 -10.08 -2.28 11.27
C GLY A 122 -10.83 -3.56 10.89
N ILE A 123 -11.87 -3.43 10.04
CA ILE A 123 -12.61 -4.59 9.51
C ILE A 123 -11.68 -5.44 8.63
N LEU A 124 -10.83 -4.81 7.81
CA LEU A 124 -9.88 -5.55 6.97
C LEU A 124 -8.91 -6.41 7.78
N ARG A 125 -8.36 -5.89 8.90
CA ARG A 125 -7.51 -6.69 9.80
C ARG A 125 -8.24 -7.91 10.35
N GLN A 126 -9.51 -7.75 10.74
CA GLN A 126 -10.33 -8.88 11.20
C GLN A 126 -10.56 -9.91 10.09
N GLN A 127 -10.75 -9.48 8.85
CA GLN A 127 -10.86 -10.37 7.70
C GLN A 127 -9.56 -11.15 7.43
N ILE A 128 -8.41 -10.48 7.49
CA ILE A 128 -7.11 -11.13 7.36
C ILE A 128 -6.95 -12.20 8.45
N GLN A 129 -7.25 -11.86 9.70
CA GLN A 129 -7.19 -12.80 10.81
C GLN A 129 -8.19 -13.96 10.64
N GLN A 130 -9.39 -13.70 10.14
CA GLN A 130 -10.38 -14.74 9.85
C GLN A 130 -9.86 -15.73 8.80
N LEU A 131 -9.27 -15.25 7.71
CA LEU A 131 -8.70 -16.09 6.67
C LEU A 131 -7.48 -16.90 7.17
N ASP A 132 -6.64 -16.29 8.02
CA ASP A 132 -5.53 -16.98 8.69
C ASP A 132 -6.05 -18.12 9.60
N ASN A 133 -7.05 -17.84 10.44
CA ASN A 133 -7.70 -18.85 11.31
C ASN A 133 -8.37 -19.99 10.51
N MET A 134 -8.78 -19.71 9.29
CA MET A 134 -9.29 -20.73 8.36
C MET A 134 -8.18 -21.56 7.70
N GLY A 135 -6.91 -21.31 8.01
CA GLY A 135 -5.75 -22.03 7.48
C GLY A 135 -5.23 -21.52 6.15
N CYS A 136 -5.55 -20.27 5.75
CA CYS A 136 -4.87 -19.66 4.63
C CYS A 136 -3.40 -19.36 5.00
N ARG A 137 -2.48 -19.81 4.14
CA ARG A 137 -1.03 -19.55 4.34
C ARG A 137 -0.68 -18.09 4.14
N ILE A 138 -1.41 -17.44 3.26
CA ILE A 138 -1.27 -16.01 2.96
C ILE A 138 -2.62 -15.42 2.57
N THR A 139 -2.88 -14.20 3.02
CA THR A 139 -4.02 -13.39 2.56
C THR A 139 -3.53 -12.26 1.66
N ILE A 140 -4.05 -12.20 0.43
CA ILE A 140 -3.74 -11.13 -0.51
C ILE A 140 -4.87 -10.11 -0.51
N VAL A 141 -4.53 -8.84 -0.31
CA VAL A 141 -5.46 -7.73 -0.32
C VAL A 141 -5.32 -6.95 -1.62
N ASP A 142 -6.39 -6.96 -2.44
CA ASP A 142 -6.47 -6.11 -3.62
C ASP A 142 -6.81 -4.68 -3.18
N GLY A 143 -5.94 -3.73 -3.52
CA GLY A 143 -6.09 -2.34 -3.13
C GLY A 143 -6.75 -1.49 -4.20
N ALA A 144 -7.82 -0.77 -3.83
CA ALA A 144 -8.28 0.36 -4.63
C ALA A 144 -7.26 1.51 -4.61
N LEU A 145 -7.25 2.27 -5.68
CA LEU A 145 -6.26 3.21 -6.16
C LEU A 145 -5.77 4.31 -5.24
N SER A 146 -6.61 4.85 -4.40
CA SER A 146 -6.32 6.02 -3.57
C SER A 146 -5.80 5.67 -2.18
N ARG A 147 -5.52 4.37 -1.93
CA ARG A 147 -5.29 3.89 -0.57
C ARG A 147 -3.93 3.19 -0.44
N LEU A 148 -2.86 3.97 -0.59
CA LEU A 148 -1.54 3.56 -0.11
C LEU A 148 -1.60 3.07 1.34
N SER A 149 -2.61 3.52 2.11
CA SER A 149 -2.86 3.08 3.49
C SER A 149 -2.94 1.56 3.67
N LEU A 150 -3.26 0.78 2.63
CA LEU A 150 -3.21 -0.69 2.69
C LEU A 150 -1.81 -1.27 2.85
N ALA A 151 -0.82 -0.57 2.31
CA ALA A 151 0.58 -0.93 2.45
C ALA A 151 1.17 -0.51 3.80
N SER A 152 0.35 0.07 4.69
CA SER A 152 0.77 0.33 6.06
C SER A 152 1.15 -1.00 6.74
N PRO A 153 2.32 -1.07 7.38
CA PRO A 153 2.78 -2.26 8.07
C PRO A 153 1.92 -2.64 9.28
N THR A 154 0.94 -1.81 9.60
CA THR A 154 -0.08 -2.12 10.62
C THR A 154 -1.27 -2.88 10.04
N ILE A 155 -1.37 -3.02 8.72
CA ILE A 155 -2.49 -3.66 8.03
C ILE A 155 -2.05 -4.95 7.34
N THR A 156 -1.00 -4.88 6.52
CA THR A 156 -0.40 -6.05 5.86
C THR A 156 1.09 -6.14 6.15
N ASP A 157 1.61 -7.37 6.25
CA ASP A 157 3.01 -7.63 6.59
C ASP A 157 3.97 -7.21 5.48
N ALA A 158 3.51 -7.29 4.23
CA ALA A 158 4.31 -7.00 3.05
C ALA A 158 3.48 -6.36 1.94
N MET A 159 4.18 -5.80 0.95
CA MET A 159 3.54 -5.15 -0.19
C MET A 159 4.26 -5.44 -1.51
N ILE A 160 3.51 -5.36 -2.60
CA ILE A 160 4.01 -5.21 -3.96
C ILE A 160 3.60 -3.84 -4.48
N LEU A 161 4.54 -3.15 -5.12
CA LEU A 161 4.29 -1.87 -5.76
C LEU A 161 4.11 -2.08 -7.26
N ALA A 162 2.96 -1.68 -7.80
CA ALA A 162 2.68 -1.71 -9.24
C ALA A 162 2.85 -0.31 -9.84
N THR A 163 3.68 -0.21 -10.88
CA THR A 163 3.92 0.99 -11.69
C THR A 163 3.69 0.70 -13.16
N GLY A 164 3.79 1.69 -14.04
CA GLY A 164 3.65 1.41 -15.47
C GLY A 164 3.31 2.63 -16.32
N ALA A 165 3.01 2.39 -17.61
CA ALA A 165 2.71 3.40 -18.61
C ALA A 165 1.51 4.30 -18.24
N ALA A 166 0.63 3.83 -17.36
CA ALA A 166 -0.47 4.65 -16.81
C ALA A 166 0.01 5.80 -15.92
N VAL A 167 1.19 5.67 -15.27
CA VAL A 167 1.81 6.73 -14.45
C VAL A 167 2.44 7.80 -15.34
N SER A 168 3.12 7.37 -16.41
CA SER A 168 3.65 8.22 -17.46
C SER A 168 4.08 7.38 -18.67
N ALA A 169 3.73 7.87 -19.88
CA ALA A 169 4.27 7.33 -21.12
C ALA A 169 5.74 7.72 -21.35
N ASN A 170 6.22 8.76 -20.68
CA ASN A 170 7.63 9.17 -20.70
C ASN A 170 8.42 8.38 -19.66
N LEU A 171 9.37 7.56 -20.13
CA LEU A 171 10.16 6.67 -19.26
C LEU A 171 10.96 7.44 -18.18
N LYS A 172 11.51 8.61 -18.47
CA LYS A 172 12.24 9.42 -17.48
C LYS A 172 11.32 9.89 -16.35
N GLN A 173 10.11 10.34 -16.69
CA GLN A 173 9.12 10.74 -15.70
C GLN A 173 8.59 9.54 -14.90
N LEU A 174 8.36 8.40 -15.56
CA LEU A 174 7.98 7.16 -14.89
C LEU A 174 9.03 6.76 -13.85
N ILE A 175 10.31 6.77 -14.23
CA ILE A 175 11.43 6.47 -13.32
C ILE A 175 11.43 7.46 -12.15
N ALA A 176 11.33 8.76 -12.41
CA ALA A 176 11.37 9.78 -11.36
C ALA A 176 10.23 9.60 -10.34
N LYS A 177 8.99 9.41 -10.80
CA LYS A 177 7.83 9.18 -9.93
C LYS A 177 7.94 7.87 -9.14
N THR A 178 8.39 6.79 -9.79
CA THR A 178 8.55 5.48 -9.14
C THR A 178 9.66 5.54 -8.10
N ARG A 179 10.79 6.19 -8.42
CA ARG A 179 11.93 6.36 -7.49
C ARG A 179 11.53 7.17 -6.26
N HIS A 180 10.79 8.27 -6.43
CA HIS A 180 10.31 9.05 -5.29
C HIS A 180 9.51 8.18 -4.33
N GLN A 181 8.50 7.46 -4.82
CA GLN A 181 7.68 6.60 -3.98
C GLN A 181 8.50 5.45 -3.36
N TYR A 182 9.42 4.86 -4.13
CA TYR A 182 10.34 3.83 -3.63
C TYR A 182 11.18 4.38 -2.47
N ASN A 183 11.75 5.57 -2.59
CA ASN A 183 12.55 6.19 -1.53
C ASN A 183 11.72 6.40 -0.25
N LEU A 184 10.45 6.82 -0.38
CA LEU A 184 9.56 6.95 0.79
C LEU A 184 9.26 5.60 1.45
N ILE A 185 9.09 4.54 0.66
CA ILE A 185 8.89 3.17 1.19
C ILE A 185 10.16 2.66 1.89
N GLN A 186 11.34 3.07 1.42
CA GLN A 186 12.64 2.63 1.93
C GLN A 186 13.17 3.45 3.10
N LEU A 187 12.44 4.45 3.59
CA LEU A 187 12.83 5.23 4.76
C LEU A 187 13.20 4.33 5.95
N ASP A 188 14.20 4.76 6.69
CA ASP A 188 14.69 4.01 7.84
C ASP A 188 13.71 4.07 9.02
N GLU A 189 13.66 2.99 9.77
CA GLU A 189 12.89 2.93 11.02
C GLU A 189 13.64 3.63 12.15
N VAL A 190 12.85 4.15 13.08
CA VAL A 190 13.39 4.60 14.37
C VAL A 190 13.86 3.41 15.22
N GLN A 191 14.70 3.69 16.21
CA GLN A 191 15.12 2.68 17.19
C GLN A 191 13.95 2.12 17.98
N GLU A 192 14.07 0.89 18.48
CA GLU A 192 13.02 0.17 19.22
C GLU A 192 12.51 0.95 20.44
N LYS A 193 13.40 1.58 21.22
CA LYS A 193 13.02 2.42 22.36
C LYS A 193 12.09 3.56 21.94
N THR A 194 12.47 4.30 20.91
CA THR A 194 11.67 5.40 20.36
C THR A 194 10.33 4.88 19.80
N ARG A 195 10.35 3.75 19.12
CA ARG A 195 9.12 3.11 18.60
C ARG A 195 8.15 2.75 19.73
N ALA A 196 8.62 2.15 20.80
CA ALA A 196 7.79 1.80 21.97
C ALA A 196 7.10 3.03 22.55
N ASN A 197 7.84 4.13 22.76
CA ASN A 197 7.31 5.37 23.32
C ASN A 197 6.25 6.04 22.43
N LEU A 198 6.39 5.94 21.09
CA LEU A 198 5.52 6.63 20.13
C LEU A 198 4.34 5.79 19.64
N SER A 199 4.38 4.46 19.82
CA SER A 199 3.37 3.54 19.24
C SER A 199 1.96 3.77 19.78
N THR A 200 1.81 4.23 21.01
CA THR A 200 0.54 4.49 21.69
C THR A 200 -0.07 5.85 21.37
N ILE A 201 0.71 6.76 20.77
CA ILE A 201 0.26 8.11 20.44
C ILE A 201 -0.65 8.06 19.20
N GLU A 202 -1.91 8.40 19.33
CA GLU A 202 -2.89 8.31 18.24
C GLU A 202 -2.99 9.56 17.38
N SER A 203 -2.78 10.75 17.95
CA SER A 203 -2.98 12.03 17.25
C SER A 203 -1.95 13.08 17.65
N GLY A 204 -1.85 14.14 16.82
CA GLY A 204 -1.06 15.33 17.11
C GLY A 204 0.38 15.30 16.59
N LEU A 205 1.05 16.43 16.84
CA LEU A 205 2.49 16.63 16.63
C LEU A 205 3.18 16.66 17.98
N TRP A 206 4.21 15.88 18.12
CA TRP A 206 4.96 15.66 19.36
C TRP A 206 6.43 15.98 19.15
N ALA A 207 7.10 16.49 20.16
CA ALA A 207 8.56 16.61 20.17
C ALA A 207 9.16 15.57 21.11
N LEU A 208 10.35 15.08 20.78
CA LEU A 208 11.11 14.18 21.63
C LEU A 208 12.29 14.94 22.22
N ASP A 209 12.50 14.74 23.52
CA ASP A 209 13.70 15.22 24.21
C ASP A 209 14.90 14.28 23.97
N ASP A 210 16.04 14.60 24.61
CA ASP A 210 17.30 13.85 24.46
C ASP A 210 17.18 12.40 24.97
N ASP A 211 16.26 12.12 25.89
CA ASP A 211 15.94 10.79 26.42
C ASP A 211 14.92 10.03 25.56
N SER A 212 14.49 10.62 24.43
CA SER A 212 13.45 10.13 23.53
C SER A 212 12.06 10.05 24.19
N GLN A 213 11.78 10.88 25.21
CA GLN A 213 10.45 10.99 25.80
C GLN A 213 9.58 11.95 24.96
N PRO A 214 8.33 11.55 24.66
CA PRO A 214 7.45 12.38 23.85
C PRO A 214 6.76 13.46 24.68
N HIS A 215 6.78 14.69 24.17
CA HIS A 215 6.10 15.86 24.71
C HIS A 215 5.05 16.35 23.72
N ASP A 216 3.79 16.45 24.15
CA ASP A 216 2.71 16.96 23.32
C ASP A 216 2.91 18.47 23.04
N LEU A 217 2.90 18.82 21.77
CA LEU A 217 2.98 20.23 21.35
C LEU A 217 1.61 20.93 21.33
N GLY A 218 0.53 20.23 21.66
CA GLY A 218 -0.83 20.77 21.63
C GLY A 218 -1.34 21.05 20.20
N ILE A 219 -0.68 20.51 19.18
CA ILE A 219 -1.02 20.68 17.77
C ILE A 219 -1.74 19.41 17.30
N ALA A 220 -3.07 19.42 17.34
CA ALA A 220 -3.88 18.25 17.01
C ALA A 220 -3.72 17.78 15.54
N SER A 221 -3.39 18.69 14.64
CA SER A 221 -3.16 18.40 13.23
C SER A 221 -2.06 19.27 12.65
N VAL A 222 -1.20 18.70 11.82
CA VAL A 222 -0.15 19.44 11.10
C VAL A 222 -0.69 20.57 10.23
N PHE A 223 -1.98 20.55 9.85
CA PHE A 223 -2.64 21.64 9.15
C PHE A 223 -2.87 22.90 10.01
N LEU A 224 -2.76 22.77 11.33
CA LEU A 224 -2.93 23.87 12.29
C LEU A 224 -1.60 24.47 12.74
N ILE A 225 -0.48 23.99 12.24
CA ILE A 225 0.85 24.39 12.71
C ILE A 225 1.14 25.88 12.58
N ASP A 226 0.64 26.53 11.52
CA ASP A 226 0.84 27.99 11.31
C ASP A 226 0.10 28.85 12.33
N ARG A 227 -0.90 28.31 12.98
CA ARG A 227 -1.68 29.00 14.01
C ARG A 227 -1.08 28.84 15.40
N SER A 228 -0.05 28.00 15.53
CA SER A 228 0.64 27.81 16.77
C SER A 228 1.75 28.84 16.92
N GLU A 229 1.63 29.70 17.94
CA GLU A 229 2.70 30.63 18.35
C GLU A 229 3.82 29.90 19.12
N GLN A 230 3.64 28.63 19.40
CA GLN A 230 4.58 27.85 20.22
C GLN A 230 5.85 27.50 19.42
N ASP A 231 6.96 27.52 20.12
CA ASP A 231 8.20 26.96 19.59
C ASP A 231 8.10 25.44 19.54
N ILE A 232 7.96 24.91 18.32
CA ILE A 232 7.83 23.46 18.08
C ILE A 232 9.12 22.69 18.37
N LEU A 233 10.25 23.37 18.51
CA LEU A 233 11.55 22.76 18.82
C LEU A 233 11.97 22.95 20.30
N ARG A 234 11.08 23.44 21.17
CA ARG A 234 11.37 23.73 22.58
C ARG A 234 11.83 22.52 23.40
N PHE A 235 11.46 21.30 22.99
CA PHE A 235 11.84 20.06 23.68
C PHE A 235 12.95 19.30 22.97
N GLY A 236 13.26 19.65 21.73
CA GLY A 236 14.28 18.98 20.92
C GLY A 236 14.05 19.10 19.42
N ARG A 237 14.99 18.59 18.65
CA ARG A 237 14.93 18.63 17.17
C ARG A 237 14.34 17.37 16.55
N THR A 238 13.87 16.42 17.34
CA THR A 238 13.17 15.23 16.86
C THR A 238 11.68 15.40 17.06
N LEU A 239 10.91 15.32 15.98
CA LEU A 239 9.45 15.50 15.97
C LEU A 239 8.78 14.23 15.50
N PHE A 240 7.61 13.93 16.06
CA PHE A 240 6.75 12.84 15.60
C PHE A 240 5.39 13.37 15.17
N ALA A 241 5.05 13.12 13.89
CA ALA A 241 3.73 13.40 13.33
C ALA A 241 2.92 12.10 13.26
N SER A 242 1.89 11.97 14.10
CA SER A 242 1.03 10.79 14.12
C SER A 242 0.11 10.70 12.91
N GLY A 243 -0.27 11.83 12.32
CA GLY A 243 -1.15 11.97 11.16
C GLY A 243 -0.41 12.11 9.83
N ALA A 244 -1.08 12.76 8.88
CA ALA A 244 -0.53 13.03 7.55
C ALA A 244 0.61 14.06 7.60
N VAL A 245 1.70 13.78 6.90
CA VAL A 245 2.82 14.70 6.68
C VAL A 245 2.69 15.26 5.26
N SER A 246 2.62 16.57 5.14
CA SER A 246 2.45 17.28 3.87
C SER A 246 3.65 18.16 3.54
N ASP A 247 3.74 18.61 2.30
CA ASP A 247 4.73 19.60 1.86
C ASP A 247 4.78 20.84 2.76
N ARG A 248 3.62 21.28 3.24
CA ARG A 248 3.51 22.45 4.12
C ARG A 248 4.27 22.24 5.43
N LEU A 249 4.14 21.07 6.05
CA LEU A 249 4.88 20.76 7.27
C LEU A 249 6.39 20.83 7.04
N LEU A 250 6.90 20.17 5.98
CA LEU A 250 8.33 20.16 5.69
C LEU A 250 8.87 21.56 5.41
N LYS A 251 8.13 22.38 4.65
CA LYS A 251 8.49 23.77 4.39
C LYS A 251 8.59 24.60 5.66
N ILE A 252 7.62 24.45 6.58
CA ILE A 252 7.67 25.13 7.87
C ILE A 252 8.89 24.69 8.69
N LEU A 253 9.16 23.38 8.73
CA LEU A 253 10.32 22.86 9.46
C LEU A 253 11.63 23.43 8.91
N ASN A 254 11.77 23.55 7.59
CA ASN A 254 12.94 24.18 6.96
C ASN A 254 13.16 25.63 7.41
N THR A 255 12.08 26.39 7.71
CA THR A 255 12.22 27.76 8.27
C THR A 255 12.66 27.80 9.74
N LYS A 256 12.51 26.69 10.46
CA LYS A 256 12.89 26.60 11.90
C LYS A 256 14.34 26.20 12.13
N GLY A 257 15.05 25.79 11.07
CA GLY A 257 16.47 25.47 11.12
C GLY A 257 16.84 24.14 10.48
N GLU A 258 18.09 23.75 10.67
CA GLU A 258 18.69 22.53 10.12
C GLU A 258 18.78 21.42 11.18
N GLY A 259 19.03 20.19 10.73
CA GLY A 259 19.25 19.04 11.60
C GLY A 259 18.00 18.53 12.32
N ILE A 260 16.81 18.82 11.78
CA ILE A 260 15.53 18.34 12.33
C ILE A 260 15.30 16.91 11.85
N THR A 261 14.92 16.03 12.78
CA THR A 261 14.45 14.68 12.46
C THR A 261 12.93 14.65 12.57
N LEU A 262 12.25 14.38 11.47
CA LEU A 262 10.80 14.16 11.47
C LEU A 262 10.50 12.66 11.36
N ILE A 263 9.69 12.16 12.28
CA ILE A 263 9.23 10.76 12.31
C ILE A 263 7.77 10.75 11.87
N ALA A 264 7.43 9.94 10.85
CA ALA A 264 6.06 9.61 10.46
C ALA A 264 5.70 8.20 10.93
N ARG A 265 4.43 7.84 11.02
CA ARG A 265 4.02 6.46 11.38
C ARG A 265 4.56 5.43 10.40
N ASP A 266 4.35 5.67 9.14
CA ASP A 266 4.84 4.88 8.01
C ASP A 266 4.75 5.72 6.73
N PHE A 267 5.27 5.21 5.62
CA PHE A 267 5.31 5.94 4.35
C PHE A 267 3.92 6.32 3.82
N THR A 268 2.86 5.62 4.22
CA THR A 268 1.49 5.88 3.76
C THR A 268 0.89 7.17 4.32
N LYS A 269 1.59 7.78 5.28
CA LYS A 269 1.26 9.09 5.86
C LYS A 269 1.98 10.25 5.16
N LEU A 270 2.85 9.97 4.21
CA LEU A 270 3.68 10.96 3.53
C LEU A 270 3.03 11.43 2.23
N PHE A 271 2.55 12.67 2.23
CA PHE A 271 1.96 13.36 1.08
C PHE A 271 2.87 14.51 0.68
N ILE A 272 4.09 14.16 0.26
CA ILE A 272 5.18 15.10 -0.03
C ILE A 272 5.66 14.95 -1.46
N THR A 273 5.94 16.08 -2.10
CA THR A 273 6.48 16.11 -3.45
C THR A 273 7.99 15.86 -3.47
N PRO A 274 8.56 15.35 -4.59
CA PRO A 274 10.00 15.12 -4.70
C PRO A 274 10.83 16.38 -4.41
N GLU A 275 10.37 17.53 -4.86
CA GLU A 275 11.06 18.83 -4.72
C GLU A 275 11.17 19.21 -3.24
N VAL A 276 10.06 19.15 -2.52
CA VAL A 276 10.01 19.51 -1.09
C VAL A 276 10.78 18.50 -0.24
N TYR A 277 10.68 17.21 -0.56
CA TYR A 277 11.45 16.18 0.11
C TYR A 277 12.96 16.38 -0.05
N ASN A 278 13.43 16.61 -1.29
CA ASN A 278 14.84 16.86 -1.55
C ASN A 278 15.33 18.17 -0.88
N ASP A 279 14.50 19.19 -0.86
CA ASP A 279 14.81 20.43 -0.17
C ASP A 279 14.95 20.22 1.35
N PHE A 280 14.04 19.44 1.94
CA PHE A 280 14.12 19.08 3.36
C PHE A 280 15.44 18.37 3.72
N LEU A 281 15.88 17.44 2.87
CA LEU A 281 17.14 16.72 3.07
C LEU A 281 18.37 17.65 2.90
N ARG A 282 18.33 18.64 2.00
CA ARG A 282 19.42 19.62 1.80
C ARG A 282 19.67 20.51 3.03
N HIS A 283 18.64 20.73 3.86
CA HIS A 283 18.77 21.42 5.14
C HIS A 283 19.32 20.50 6.26
N ASN A 284 20.00 19.42 5.88
CA ASN A 284 20.52 18.42 6.83
C ASN A 284 19.43 17.82 7.74
N ASN A 285 18.18 17.88 7.31
CA ASN A 285 17.03 17.29 8.01
C ASN A 285 16.89 15.82 7.63
N ARG A 286 16.21 15.04 8.48
CA ARG A 286 16.00 13.60 8.30
C ARG A 286 14.51 13.26 8.40
N LEU A 287 14.07 12.32 7.55
CA LEU A 287 12.73 11.75 7.63
C LEU A 287 12.85 10.26 7.96
N LEU A 288 12.20 9.85 9.01
CA LEU A 288 12.18 8.46 9.49
C LEU A 288 10.73 7.98 9.60
N VAL A 289 10.57 6.68 9.73
CA VAL A 289 9.26 6.07 9.99
C VAL A 289 9.27 5.27 11.30
N LEU A 290 8.11 5.23 11.95
CA LEU A 290 7.93 4.42 13.14
C LEU A 290 8.00 2.93 12.82
N LYS A 291 7.42 2.55 11.66
CA LYS A 291 7.45 1.18 11.15
C LYS A 291 7.57 1.17 9.62
N LYS A 292 8.55 0.44 9.10
CA LYS A 292 8.81 0.29 7.66
C LYS A 292 7.89 -0.74 7.03
N SER A 293 7.37 -0.44 5.83
CA SER A 293 6.63 -1.41 5.02
C SER A 293 7.60 -2.30 4.25
N ARG A 294 7.35 -3.60 4.23
CA ARG A 294 8.22 -4.58 3.55
C ARG A 294 7.84 -4.68 2.07
N LEU A 295 8.56 -3.99 1.23
CA LEU A 295 8.42 -4.08 -0.23
C LEU A 295 9.07 -5.37 -0.73
N ILE A 296 8.27 -6.29 -1.30
CA ILE A 296 8.75 -7.59 -1.81
C ILE A 296 9.14 -7.50 -3.27
N ALA A 297 8.36 -6.79 -4.08
CA ALA A 297 8.60 -6.65 -5.51
C ALA A 297 8.01 -5.35 -6.06
N ILE A 298 8.56 -4.93 -7.20
CA ILE A 298 7.99 -3.87 -8.03
C ILE A 298 7.58 -4.50 -9.35
N THR A 299 6.33 -4.23 -9.79
CA THR A 299 5.83 -4.75 -11.06
C THR A 299 5.54 -3.62 -12.02
N LEU A 300 5.85 -3.84 -13.31
CA LEU A 300 5.61 -2.90 -14.39
C LEU A 300 4.44 -3.37 -15.27
N ASN A 301 3.46 -2.51 -15.50
CA ASN A 301 2.51 -2.64 -16.60
C ASN A 301 2.95 -1.74 -17.75
N PRO A 302 3.41 -2.31 -18.88
CA PRO A 302 3.89 -1.51 -20.00
C PRO A 302 2.78 -0.82 -20.80
N THR A 303 1.51 -1.21 -20.59
CA THR A 303 0.36 -0.70 -21.35
C THR A 303 -0.39 0.36 -20.57
N SER A 304 -0.66 1.49 -21.21
CA SER A 304 -1.53 2.56 -20.71
C SER A 304 -2.95 2.41 -21.23
N PRO A 305 -3.99 2.80 -20.46
CA PRO A 305 -5.37 2.85 -20.95
C PRO A 305 -5.57 3.84 -22.11
N GLN A 306 -4.67 4.81 -22.28
CA GLN A 306 -4.66 5.74 -23.43
C GLN A 306 -4.00 5.15 -24.68
N GLY A 307 -3.62 3.87 -24.70
CA GLY A 307 -3.02 3.19 -25.85
C GLY A 307 -1.50 3.32 -25.95
N TYR A 308 -0.82 4.00 -25.03
CA TYR A 308 0.63 4.03 -24.99
C TYR A 308 1.20 2.67 -24.59
N LEU A 309 2.27 2.26 -25.25
CA LEU A 309 2.99 1.04 -24.96
C LEU A 309 4.48 1.34 -24.76
N LEU A 310 4.99 0.99 -23.59
CA LEU A 310 6.43 1.02 -23.30
C LEU A 310 7.07 -0.31 -23.77
N ASP A 311 8.30 -0.25 -24.26
CA ASP A 311 9.08 -1.47 -24.40
C ASP A 311 9.38 -2.05 -23.01
N SER A 312 8.76 -3.18 -22.73
CA SER A 312 8.77 -3.79 -21.39
C SER A 312 10.18 -4.14 -20.91
N LYS A 313 11.05 -4.65 -21.81
CA LYS A 313 12.41 -5.05 -21.46
C LYS A 313 13.26 -3.85 -21.08
N SER A 314 13.26 -2.83 -21.93
CA SER A 314 13.99 -1.59 -21.71
C SER A 314 13.48 -0.85 -20.45
N ALA A 315 12.15 -0.80 -20.26
CA ALA A 315 11.56 -0.11 -19.12
C ALA A 315 11.83 -0.84 -17.79
N CYS A 316 11.74 -2.17 -17.75
CA CYS A 316 12.12 -2.95 -16.57
C CYS A 316 13.60 -2.78 -16.24
N SER A 317 14.51 -2.84 -17.24
CA SER A 317 15.95 -2.63 -17.01
C SER A 317 16.21 -1.23 -16.46
N ALA A 318 15.72 -0.19 -17.11
CA ALA A 318 15.95 1.19 -16.70
C ALA A 318 15.40 1.51 -15.30
N LEU A 319 14.23 0.96 -14.95
CA LEU A 319 13.68 1.06 -13.60
C LEU A 319 14.52 0.28 -12.59
N SER A 320 14.96 -0.95 -12.92
CA SER A 320 15.78 -1.76 -12.03
C SER A 320 17.11 -1.09 -11.72
N ASP A 321 17.78 -0.54 -12.74
CA ASP A 321 19.03 0.20 -12.59
C ASP A 321 18.84 1.46 -11.74
N ALA A 322 17.73 2.17 -11.97
CA ALA A 322 17.42 3.40 -11.25
C ALA A 322 17.07 3.18 -9.77
N LEU A 323 16.49 2.03 -9.42
CA LEU A 323 16.02 1.71 -8.08
C LEU A 323 16.99 0.79 -7.31
N GLY A 324 17.98 0.20 -7.98
CA GLY A 324 18.88 -0.81 -7.40
C GLY A 324 18.16 -2.10 -6.99
N THR A 325 16.98 -2.38 -7.57
CA THR A 325 16.17 -3.55 -7.25
C THR A 325 15.42 -4.05 -8.49
N PRO A 326 15.22 -5.37 -8.67
CA PRO A 326 14.56 -5.91 -9.85
C PRO A 326 13.11 -5.42 -9.99
N VAL A 327 12.74 -5.05 -11.21
CA VAL A 327 11.38 -4.70 -11.63
C VAL A 327 10.89 -5.72 -12.65
N TYR A 328 9.65 -6.18 -12.49
CA TYR A 328 9.12 -7.31 -13.24
C TYR A 328 7.89 -6.94 -14.06
N ASP A 329 7.89 -7.32 -15.34
CA ASP A 329 6.65 -7.45 -16.12
C ASP A 329 6.11 -8.88 -15.90
N VAL A 330 5.07 -9.01 -15.07
CA VAL A 330 4.53 -10.32 -14.69
C VAL A 330 3.93 -11.10 -15.85
N MET A 331 3.62 -10.44 -16.98
CA MET A 331 3.13 -11.10 -18.18
C MET A 331 4.26 -11.80 -18.95
N LYS A 332 5.52 -11.38 -18.74
CA LYS A 332 6.71 -11.90 -19.43
C LYS A 332 7.60 -12.83 -18.59
N ILE A 333 7.29 -13.01 -17.29
CA ILE A 333 8.10 -13.89 -16.42
C ILE A 333 8.13 -15.36 -16.89
N ASN A 334 7.22 -15.77 -17.73
CA ASN A 334 7.07 -17.16 -18.17
C ASN A 334 7.18 -17.38 -19.68
N GLN A 335 7.72 -16.43 -20.40
CA GLN A 335 8.03 -16.59 -21.82
C GLN A 335 9.47 -17.01 -22.03
#